data_495bfc87b037fa7aed84b8427fd2ddcc
#
_entry.id   495bfc87b037fa7aed84b8427fd2ddcc
#
_cell.length_a   1.000
_cell.length_b   1.000
_cell.length_c   1.000
_cell.angle_alpha   90.00
_cell.angle_beta   90.00
_cell.angle_gamma   90.00
#
_symmetry.space_group_name_H-M   'P 1'
#
loop_
_entity.id
_entity.type
_entity.pdbx_description
1 polymer ?
#
loop_
_entity_poly.entity_id
_entity_poly.type
_entity_poly.pdbx_seq_one_letter_code
_entity_poly.pdbx_strand_id
1 'polypeptide(L)'
;MRRTMQLFRIQLFNLFPIHEIREPGNRKKRAAVILSIGGTAAALFLCAYNILTAGALAEAGEGALIPAYMVSISSFAVLFLTMFRACGILFGTRDMDLLASLPVKNSEIIGSKFLLMYLMNLMISLIFMIPGGIVWIADVKTDLPLLALFLSAAFFVPLVPMCLVSAISLLIVLASSHFKNRNIVSLLLSFAALGLVGYIAVSSMHSEGDMGNVGAILAKQITGLYPLSGLFLKSAGGKTGVGLFIVLSTAVFSLFIKVTSANYCRLNARAGAGSKYSKRRFPLKKHTPFSALFRKELGRFFSSYTAVLNAGFGVLLLCVFSVLLLVLPPEQLGEYAGIENINGFLSDYAPVVVAALLSLSCPAASAVSLEGKNVWILQSAPVAIKTLIDSKLAVNILLHLFGYLPAVCSILIRLHMTALQIAGLLWIPVCYSVFIAVLGLFLNQRYPNYDWDSEGMVVKQSLPVIVAGIAGMVCVAAPVLLSWFLSVPLLSVLWITAGILTAAAAIMYHKLCCLNYL
;
A
#
# COMPACT_ATOMS: atom_id res chain seq x y z
N MET A 1 -21.09 0.97 -25.01
CA MET A 1 -20.39 -0.28 -24.63
C MET A 1 -19.13 -0.55 -25.45
N ARG A 2 -19.16 -0.56 -26.79
CA ARG A 2 -17.97 -0.88 -27.61
C ARG A 2 -16.78 0.06 -27.35
N ARG A 3 -17.00 1.39 -27.25
CA ARG A 3 -15.95 2.38 -26.97
C ARG A 3 -15.40 2.27 -25.53
N THR A 4 -16.25 2.04 -24.54
CA THR A 4 -15.83 1.78 -23.15
C THR A 4 -14.90 0.57 -23.07
N MET A 5 -15.23 -0.53 -23.79
CA MET A 5 -14.41 -1.73 -23.80
C MET A 5 -13.06 -1.51 -24.54
N GLN A 6 -13.05 -0.70 -25.59
CA GLN A 6 -11.80 -0.32 -26.28
C GLN A 6 -10.87 0.50 -25.35
N LEU A 7 -11.42 1.52 -24.67
CA LEU A 7 -10.66 2.31 -23.68
C LEU A 7 -10.15 1.44 -22.53
N PHE A 8 -11.01 0.57 -22.00
CA PHE A 8 -10.64 -0.38 -20.95
C PHE A 8 -9.48 -1.29 -21.42
N ARG A 9 -9.56 -1.84 -22.62
CA ARG A 9 -8.51 -2.71 -23.16
C ARG A 9 -7.17 -1.99 -23.27
N ILE A 10 -7.14 -0.75 -23.74
CA ILE A 10 -5.93 0.07 -23.81
C ILE A 10 -5.37 0.32 -22.41
N GLN A 11 -6.22 0.71 -21.44
CA GLN A 11 -5.80 0.94 -20.06
C GLN A 11 -5.29 -0.34 -19.39
N LEU A 12 -5.89 -1.49 -19.67
CA LEU A 12 -5.47 -2.78 -19.16
C LEU A 12 -4.09 -3.18 -19.71
N PHE A 13 -3.85 -2.98 -21.01
CA PHE A 13 -2.54 -3.24 -21.61
C PHE A 13 -1.45 -2.32 -21.06
N ASN A 14 -1.79 -1.06 -20.76
CA ASN A 14 -0.84 -0.13 -20.13
C ASN A 14 -0.54 -0.48 -18.67
N LEU A 15 -1.50 -1.11 -17.96
CA LEU A 15 -1.30 -1.52 -16.58
C LEU A 15 -0.47 -2.79 -16.46
N PHE A 16 -0.69 -3.74 -17.35
CA PHE A 16 0.05 -4.99 -17.45
C PHE A 16 0.93 -4.95 -18.70
N PRO A 17 2.25 -4.76 -18.58
CA PRO A 17 3.15 -4.68 -19.73
C PRO A 17 3.34 -6.04 -20.41
N ILE A 18 2.24 -6.66 -20.87
CA ILE A 18 2.24 -7.96 -21.53
C ILE A 18 3.05 -7.91 -22.84
N HIS A 19 3.10 -6.74 -23.48
CA HIS A 19 3.94 -6.51 -24.66
C HIS A 19 5.44 -6.63 -24.37
N GLU A 20 5.88 -6.23 -23.16
CA GLU A 20 7.29 -6.32 -22.77
C GLU A 20 7.77 -7.77 -22.57
N ILE A 21 6.83 -8.70 -22.29
CA ILE A 21 7.13 -10.13 -22.17
C ILE A 21 7.44 -10.75 -23.55
N ARG A 22 6.93 -10.14 -24.61
CA ARG A 22 7.05 -10.64 -26.00
C ARG A 22 8.29 -10.14 -26.73
N GLU A 23 8.94 -9.07 -26.23
CA GLU A 23 10.19 -8.57 -26.80
C GLU A 23 11.40 -9.43 -26.36
N PRO A 24 12.41 -9.64 -27.25
CA PRO A 24 13.56 -10.53 -26.99
C PRO A 24 14.60 -9.87 -26.08
N GLY A 25 14.21 -9.51 -24.84
CA GLY A 25 15.15 -8.98 -23.83
C GLY A 25 15.11 -9.81 -22.54
N ASN A 26 16.19 -10.56 -22.23
CA ASN A 26 16.28 -11.42 -21.04
C ASN A 26 16.02 -10.67 -19.72
N ARG A 27 16.25 -9.35 -19.64
CA ARG A 27 16.08 -8.55 -18.41
C ARG A 27 14.61 -8.27 -18.08
N LYS A 28 13.80 -7.89 -19.07
CA LYS A 28 12.35 -7.61 -18.90
C LYS A 28 11.58 -8.88 -18.56
N LYS A 29 11.92 -10.01 -19.18
CA LYS A 29 11.34 -11.33 -18.86
C LYS A 29 11.60 -11.74 -17.42
N ARG A 30 12.83 -11.55 -16.91
CA ARG A 30 13.16 -11.87 -15.51
C ARG A 30 12.36 -11.02 -14.51
N ALA A 31 12.21 -9.73 -14.75
CA ALA A 31 11.40 -8.86 -13.88
C ALA A 31 9.93 -9.29 -13.86
N ALA A 32 9.35 -9.61 -15.01
CA ALA A 32 7.97 -10.10 -15.11
C ALA A 32 7.78 -11.45 -14.40
N VAL A 33 8.75 -12.36 -14.50
CA VAL A 33 8.73 -13.65 -13.79
C VAL A 33 8.82 -13.45 -12.28
N ILE A 34 9.71 -12.59 -11.80
CA ILE A 34 9.84 -12.31 -10.35
C ILE A 34 8.55 -11.68 -9.82
N LEU A 35 7.96 -10.74 -10.57
CA LEU A 35 6.70 -10.10 -10.19
C LEU A 35 5.55 -11.12 -10.14
N SER A 36 5.48 -12.03 -11.12
CA SER A 36 4.45 -13.07 -11.14
C SER A 36 4.62 -14.06 -9.99
N ILE A 37 5.86 -14.49 -9.69
CA ILE A 37 6.15 -15.39 -8.56
C ILE A 37 5.80 -14.69 -7.23
N GLY A 38 6.20 -13.43 -7.04
CA GLY A 38 5.87 -12.66 -5.84
C GLY A 38 4.35 -12.45 -5.67
N GLY A 39 3.66 -12.14 -6.75
CA GLY A 39 2.20 -11.99 -6.75
C GLY A 39 1.46 -13.30 -6.44
N THR A 40 1.90 -14.41 -7.03
CA THR A 40 1.31 -15.73 -6.73
C THR A 40 1.61 -16.19 -5.31
N ALA A 41 2.82 -15.97 -4.81
CA ALA A 41 3.17 -16.27 -3.42
C ALA A 41 2.33 -15.48 -2.42
N ALA A 42 2.12 -14.18 -2.66
CA ALA A 42 1.25 -13.34 -1.83
C ALA A 42 -0.22 -13.82 -1.88
N ALA A 43 -0.72 -14.18 -3.06
CA ALA A 43 -2.09 -14.71 -3.20
C ALA A 43 -2.24 -16.05 -2.46
N LEU A 44 -1.27 -16.96 -2.58
CA LEU A 44 -1.27 -18.24 -1.86
C LEU A 44 -1.21 -18.03 -0.33
N PHE A 45 -0.40 -17.09 0.14
CA PHE A 45 -0.37 -16.74 1.56
C PHE A 45 -1.72 -16.24 2.07
N LEU A 46 -2.37 -15.33 1.33
CA LEU A 46 -3.72 -14.85 1.68
C LEU A 46 -4.78 -15.96 1.63
N CYS A 47 -4.70 -16.86 0.64
CA CYS A 47 -5.59 -18.03 0.58
C CYS A 47 -5.40 -18.95 1.79
N ALA A 48 -4.14 -19.26 2.17
CA ALA A 48 -3.83 -20.07 3.34
C ALA A 48 -4.35 -19.40 4.63
N TYR A 49 -4.13 -18.10 4.80
CA TYR A 49 -4.68 -17.33 5.93
C TYR A 49 -6.20 -17.43 5.99
N ASN A 50 -6.91 -17.29 4.86
CA ASN A 50 -8.38 -17.39 4.81
C ASN A 50 -8.89 -18.80 5.14
N ILE A 51 -8.16 -19.85 4.70
CA ILE A 51 -8.50 -21.23 5.05
C ILE A 51 -8.37 -21.46 6.56
N LEU A 52 -7.26 -20.99 7.16
CA LEU A 52 -7.01 -21.12 8.59
C LEU A 52 -8.07 -20.38 9.42
N THR A 53 -8.40 -19.15 9.05
CA THR A 53 -9.41 -18.37 9.79
C THR A 53 -10.83 -18.93 9.62
N ALA A 54 -11.20 -19.41 8.44
CA ALA A 54 -12.47 -20.08 8.23
C ALA A 54 -12.56 -21.43 8.98
N GLY A 55 -11.47 -22.21 8.98
CA GLY A 55 -11.36 -23.45 9.75
C GLY A 55 -11.49 -23.22 11.25
N ALA A 56 -10.84 -22.21 11.78
CA ALA A 56 -10.96 -21.84 13.19
C ALA A 56 -12.40 -21.47 13.59
N LEU A 57 -13.14 -20.77 12.70
CA LEU A 57 -14.57 -20.48 12.92
C LEU A 57 -15.44 -21.74 12.87
N ALA A 58 -15.13 -22.68 11.99
CA ALA A 58 -15.82 -23.96 11.90
C ALA A 58 -15.57 -24.83 13.12
N GLU A 59 -14.32 -24.95 13.59
CA GLU A 59 -13.92 -25.68 14.80
C GLU A 59 -14.55 -25.09 16.07
N ALA A 60 -14.71 -23.76 16.13
CA ALA A 60 -15.41 -23.08 17.21
C ALA A 60 -16.94 -23.31 17.21
N GLY A 61 -17.48 -24.04 16.24
CA GLY A 61 -18.92 -24.26 16.08
C GLY A 61 -19.69 -23.10 15.45
N GLU A 62 -18.99 -22.05 15.03
CA GLU A 62 -19.56 -20.81 14.48
C GLU A 62 -19.47 -20.76 12.94
N GLY A 63 -19.53 -21.91 12.28
CA GLY A 63 -19.42 -22.03 10.83
C GLY A 63 -20.46 -21.24 10.03
N ALA A 64 -21.62 -20.93 10.64
CA ALA A 64 -22.64 -20.07 10.06
C ALA A 64 -22.17 -18.62 9.82
N LEU A 65 -21.12 -18.17 10.54
CA LEU A 65 -20.54 -16.83 10.39
C LEU A 65 -19.55 -16.72 9.23
N ILE A 66 -19.05 -17.83 8.70
CA ILE A 66 -18.02 -17.85 7.65
C ILE A 66 -18.40 -16.96 6.44
N PRO A 67 -19.60 -17.03 5.85
CA PRO A 67 -19.94 -16.18 4.71
C PRO A 67 -19.90 -14.68 5.03
N ALA A 68 -20.44 -14.29 6.18
CA ALA A 68 -20.43 -12.90 6.62
C ALA A 68 -19.01 -12.39 6.89
N TYR A 69 -18.17 -13.22 7.52
CA TYR A 69 -16.77 -12.92 7.80
C TYR A 69 -15.97 -12.72 6.50
N MET A 70 -16.11 -13.63 5.53
CA MET A 70 -15.39 -13.54 4.26
C MET A 70 -15.80 -12.31 3.44
N VAL A 71 -17.08 -11.96 3.43
CA VAL A 71 -17.59 -10.73 2.78
C VAL A 71 -17.04 -9.49 3.49
N SER A 72 -17.02 -9.48 4.81
CA SER A 72 -16.56 -8.34 5.61
C SER A 72 -15.07 -8.07 5.39
N ILE A 73 -14.21 -9.08 5.55
CA ILE A 73 -12.76 -8.93 5.38
C ILE A 73 -12.39 -8.61 3.93
N SER A 74 -13.07 -9.23 2.95
CA SER A 74 -12.89 -8.92 1.53
C SER A 74 -13.26 -7.48 1.23
N SER A 75 -14.40 -6.99 1.72
CA SER A 75 -14.86 -5.60 1.54
C SER A 75 -13.89 -4.60 2.16
N PHE A 76 -13.35 -4.91 3.35
CA PHE A 76 -12.35 -4.08 4.01
C PHE A 76 -11.02 -4.07 3.23
N ALA A 77 -10.56 -5.22 2.75
CA ALA A 77 -9.36 -5.30 1.91
C ALA A 77 -9.52 -4.51 0.60
N VAL A 78 -10.68 -4.61 -0.05
CA VAL A 78 -11.00 -3.80 -1.24
C VAL A 78 -10.99 -2.31 -0.91
N LEU A 79 -11.62 -1.89 0.19
CA LEU A 79 -11.64 -0.51 0.66
C LEU A 79 -10.22 0.02 0.87
N PHE A 80 -9.40 -0.72 1.64
CA PHE A 80 -8.03 -0.36 1.95
C PHE A 80 -7.17 -0.18 0.68
N LEU A 81 -7.15 -1.18 -0.20
CA LEU A 81 -6.32 -1.15 -1.40
C LEU A 81 -6.81 -0.15 -2.44
N THR A 82 -8.13 0.08 -2.53
CA THR A 82 -8.71 1.04 -3.47
C THR A 82 -8.44 2.47 -3.02
N MET A 83 -8.39 2.76 -1.71
CA MET A 83 -8.18 4.11 -1.16
C MET A 83 -6.97 4.81 -1.77
N PHE A 84 -5.85 4.10 -1.86
CA PHE A 84 -4.61 4.66 -2.41
C PHE A 84 -4.56 4.69 -3.94
N ARG A 85 -5.39 3.92 -4.62
CA ARG A 85 -5.42 3.85 -6.09
C ARG A 85 -6.44 4.80 -6.71
N ALA A 86 -7.56 5.02 -6.04
CA ALA A 86 -8.69 5.77 -6.58
C ALA A 86 -8.32 7.22 -6.94
N CYS A 87 -7.55 7.92 -6.08
CA CYS A 87 -7.09 9.27 -6.36
C CYS A 87 -6.27 9.35 -7.66
N GLY A 88 -5.39 8.38 -7.91
CA GLY A 88 -4.53 8.37 -9.10
C GLY A 88 -5.24 7.91 -10.38
N ILE A 89 -6.19 6.97 -10.28
CA ILE A 89 -6.88 6.40 -11.45
C ILE A 89 -8.04 7.29 -11.90
N LEU A 90 -8.84 7.79 -10.96
CA LEU A 90 -10.09 8.49 -11.29
C LEU A 90 -9.88 9.97 -11.58
N PHE A 91 -9.00 10.64 -10.82
CA PHE A 91 -8.89 12.09 -10.82
C PHE A 91 -7.44 12.55 -11.09
N GLY A 92 -7.29 13.62 -11.88
CA GLY A 92 -6.00 14.28 -12.10
C GLY A 92 -5.01 13.52 -12.96
N THR A 93 -5.44 12.58 -13.79
CA THR A 93 -4.58 11.88 -14.74
C THR A 93 -4.20 12.79 -15.89
N ARG A 94 -2.90 12.75 -16.32
CA ARG A 94 -2.39 13.49 -17.49
C ARG A 94 -3.12 13.14 -18.79
N ASP A 95 -3.76 11.98 -18.82
CA ASP A 95 -4.48 11.47 -20.00
C ASP A 95 -5.81 12.17 -20.27
N MET A 96 -6.28 13.02 -19.33
CA MET A 96 -7.60 13.66 -19.48
C MET A 96 -7.68 14.62 -20.64
N ASP A 97 -6.61 15.37 -20.92
CA ASP A 97 -6.60 16.32 -22.05
C ASP A 97 -6.69 15.55 -23.39
N LEU A 98 -6.03 14.41 -23.47
CA LEU A 98 -6.09 13.51 -24.61
C LEU A 98 -7.47 12.84 -24.72
N LEU A 99 -8.01 12.33 -23.60
CA LEU A 99 -9.31 11.67 -23.57
C LEU A 99 -10.46 12.66 -23.86
N ALA A 100 -10.33 13.91 -23.44
CA ALA A 100 -11.31 14.96 -23.70
C ALA A 100 -11.30 15.42 -25.18
N SER A 101 -10.18 15.24 -25.90
CA SER A 101 -10.11 15.53 -27.33
C SER A 101 -10.71 14.44 -28.22
N LEU A 102 -10.95 13.25 -27.67
CA LEU A 102 -11.56 12.13 -28.40
C LEU A 102 -13.10 12.26 -28.45
N PRO A 103 -13.76 11.75 -29.51
CA PRO A 103 -15.22 11.76 -29.64
C PRO A 103 -15.86 10.66 -28.75
N VAL A 104 -15.64 10.72 -27.43
CA VAL A 104 -16.16 9.78 -26.44
C VAL A 104 -16.96 10.50 -25.37
N LYS A 105 -18.01 9.85 -24.85
CA LYS A 105 -18.84 10.41 -23.79
C LYS A 105 -18.14 10.29 -22.43
N ASN A 106 -18.39 11.24 -21.53
CA ASN A 106 -17.85 11.21 -20.16
C ASN A 106 -18.18 9.90 -19.42
N SER A 107 -19.38 9.36 -19.65
CA SER A 107 -19.79 8.06 -19.09
C SER A 107 -18.96 6.89 -19.63
N GLU A 108 -18.44 6.96 -20.85
CA GLU A 108 -17.57 5.92 -21.41
C GLU A 108 -16.16 5.99 -20.81
N ILE A 109 -15.65 7.20 -20.59
CA ILE A 109 -14.34 7.41 -19.93
C ILE A 109 -14.39 6.91 -18.49
N ILE A 110 -15.38 7.33 -17.71
CA ILE A 110 -15.55 6.89 -16.32
C ILE A 110 -15.77 5.39 -16.26
N GLY A 111 -16.68 4.87 -17.11
CA GLY A 111 -16.97 3.45 -17.13
C GLY A 111 -15.74 2.58 -17.40
N SER A 112 -14.82 3.02 -18.26
CA SER A 112 -13.56 2.30 -18.51
C SER A 112 -12.65 2.29 -17.28
N LYS A 113 -12.51 3.43 -16.57
CA LYS A 113 -11.70 3.55 -15.36
C LYS A 113 -12.28 2.75 -14.19
N PHE A 114 -13.60 2.77 -14.01
CA PHE A 114 -14.27 1.95 -13.00
C PHE A 114 -14.17 0.46 -13.31
N LEU A 115 -14.26 0.07 -14.58
CA LEU A 115 -14.09 -1.34 -14.98
C LEU A 115 -12.67 -1.83 -14.68
N LEU A 116 -11.65 -0.97 -14.88
CA LEU A 116 -10.27 -1.29 -14.55
C LEU A 116 -10.09 -1.50 -13.04
N MET A 117 -10.63 -0.58 -12.22
CA MET A 117 -10.61 -0.72 -10.75
C MET A 117 -11.38 -1.95 -10.29
N TYR A 118 -12.54 -2.21 -10.88
CA TYR A 118 -13.36 -3.36 -10.57
C TYR A 118 -12.62 -4.67 -10.83
N LEU A 119 -11.96 -4.81 -11.99
CA LEU A 119 -11.22 -6.04 -12.31
C LEU A 119 -10.13 -6.34 -11.25
N MET A 120 -9.40 -5.30 -10.83
CA MET A 120 -8.35 -5.47 -9.80
C MET A 120 -8.94 -5.84 -8.43
N ASN A 121 -10.06 -5.24 -8.07
CA ASN A 121 -10.73 -5.49 -6.80
C ASN A 121 -11.47 -6.84 -6.82
N LEU A 122 -11.95 -7.27 -7.98
CA LEU A 122 -12.54 -8.60 -8.17
C LEU A 122 -11.54 -9.71 -7.88
N MET A 123 -10.29 -9.58 -8.34
CA MET A 123 -9.23 -10.55 -8.02
C MET A 123 -9.04 -10.69 -6.51
N ILE A 124 -9.05 -9.57 -5.77
CA ILE A 124 -8.96 -9.58 -4.32
C ILE A 124 -10.16 -10.27 -3.71
N SER A 125 -11.36 -9.91 -4.14
CA SER A 125 -12.59 -10.55 -3.66
C SER A 125 -12.59 -12.06 -3.84
N LEU A 126 -12.15 -12.55 -5.00
CA LEU A 126 -12.06 -13.99 -5.28
C LEU A 126 -11.04 -14.70 -4.39
N ILE A 127 -9.88 -14.07 -4.12
CA ILE A 127 -8.85 -14.62 -3.22
C ILE A 127 -9.38 -14.81 -1.79
N PHE A 128 -10.30 -13.96 -1.35
CA PHE A 128 -10.92 -14.10 -0.02
C PHE A 128 -12.13 -15.04 -0.02
N MET A 129 -13.01 -14.92 -1.02
CA MET A 129 -14.29 -15.62 -1.02
C MET A 129 -14.19 -17.11 -1.38
N ILE A 130 -13.28 -17.47 -2.33
CA ILE A 130 -13.17 -18.86 -2.80
C ILE A 130 -12.65 -19.78 -1.69
N PRO A 131 -11.53 -19.51 -1.00
CA PRO A 131 -11.02 -20.37 0.07
C PRO A 131 -12.02 -20.53 1.21
N GLY A 132 -12.65 -19.42 1.64
CA GLY A 132 -13.69 -19.47 2.67
C GLY A 132 -14.92 -20.30 2.27
N GLY A 133 -15.33 -20.21 1.00
CA GLY A 133 -16.43 -21.05 0.48
C GLY A 133 -16.09 -22.54 0.44
N ILE A 134 -14.82 -22.90 0.18
CA ILE A 134 -14.36 -24.31 0.23
C ILE A 134 -14.46 -24.86 1.65
N VAL A 135 -13.97 -24.13 2.65
CA VAL A 135 -14.09 -24.54 4.06
C VAL A 135 -15.55 -24.64 4.49
N TRP A 136 -16.36 -23.66 4.09
CA TRP A 136 -17.79 -23.64 4.44
C TRP A 136 -18.56 -24.86 3.92
N ILE A 137 -18.26 -25.36 2.71
CA ILE A 137 -18.89 -26.59 2.20
C ILE A 137 -18.32 -27.85 2.84
N ALA A 138 -17.00 -27.87 3.13
CA ALA A 138 -16.33 -29.05 3.68
C ALA A 138 -16.75 -29.32 5.14
N ASP A 139 -16.76 -28.29 5.99
CA ASP A 139 -16.92 -28.44 7.43
C ASP A 139 -18.39 -28.25 7.88
N VAL A 140 -19.12 -27.33 7.24
CA VAL A 140 -20.50 -27.00 7.60
C VAL A 140 -21.56 -27.78 6.77
N LYS A 141 -21.11 -28.54 5.75
CA LYS A 141 -21.96 -29.34 4.85
C LYS A 141 -23.10 -28.52 4.22
N THR A 142 -22.76 -27.35 3.72
CA THR A 142 -23.70 -26.41 3.12
C THR A 142 -24.29 -26.94 1.80
N ASP A 143 -25.53 -26.58 1.50
CA ASP A 143 -26.18 -26.90 0.23
C ASP A 143 -25.44 -26.29 -0.97
N LEU A 144 -25.19 -27.07 -2.02
CA LEU A 144 -24.51 -26.64 -3.25
C LEU A 144 -25.15 -25.40 -3.91
N PRO A 145 -26.49 -25.24 -3.98
CA PRO A 145 -27.14 -24.03 -4.49
C PRO A 145 -26.82 -22.77 -3.68
N LEU A 146 -26.71 -22.91 -2.35
CA LEU A 146 -26.36 -21.79 -1.47
C LEU A 146 -24.90 -21.38 -1.63
N LEU A 147 -23.98 -22.35 -1.79
CA LEU A 147 -22.59 -22.10 -2.14
C LEU A 147 -22.47 -21.37 -3.48
N ALA A 148 -23.18 -21.81 -4.52
CA ALA A 148 -23.17 -21.16 -5.83
C ALA A 148 -23.64 -19.70 -5.74
N LEU A 149 -24.67 -19.44 -4.95
CA LEU A 149 -25.17 -18.10 -4.69
C LEU A 149 -24.15 -17.25 -3.92
N PHE A 150 -23.49 -17.80 -2.90
CA PHE A 150 -22.41 -17.14 -2.16
C PHE A 150 -21.22 -16.79 -3.07
N LEU A 151 -20.76 -17.73 -3.90
CA LEU A 151 -19.67 -17.47 -4.85
C LEU A 151 -20.08 -16.45 -5.92
N SER A 152 -21.35 -16.43 -6.34
CA SER A 152 -21.84 -15.37 -7.24
C SER A 152 -21.81 -13.99 -6.58
N ALA A 153 -22.03 -13.90 -5.27
CA ALA A 153 -21.92 -12.64 -4.54
C ALA A 153 -20.49 -12.05 -4.56
N ALA A 154 -19.45 -12.87 -4.75
CA ALA A 154 -18.07 -12.42 -4.86
C ALA A 154 -17.86 -11.38 -5.98
N PHE A 155 -18.65 -11.45 -7.05
CA PHE A 155 -18.64 -10.46 -8.13
C PHE A 155 -19.23 -9.10 -7.71
N PHE A 156 -20.05 -9.06 -6.68
CA PHE A 156 -20.73 -7.85 -6.22
C PHE A 156 -20.10 -7.23 -4.98
N VAL A 157 -19.31 -8.01 -4.23
CA VAL A 157 -18.60 -7.55 -3.02
C VAL A 157 -17.75 -6.28 -3.25
N PRO A 158 -16.99 -6.14 -4.36
CA PRO A 158 -16.17 -4.96 -4.55
C PRO A 158 -16.94 -3.67 -4.85
N LEU A 159 -18.20 -3.74 -5.28
CA LEU A 159 -18.94 -2.61 -5.83
C LEU A 159 -19.17 -1.49 -4.81
N VAL A 160 -19.68 -1.82 -3.63
CA VAL A 160 -20.02 -0.82 -2.60
C VAL A 160 -18.74 -0.20 -1.98
N PRO A 161 -17.73 -0.96 -1.52
CA PRO A 161 -16.50 -0.39 -1.02
C PRO A 161 -15.80 0.51 -2.05
N MET A 162 -15.79 0.10 -3.31
CA MET A 162 -15.20 0.88 -4.40
C MET A 162 -15.93 2.22 -4.61
N CYS A 163 -17.26 2.25 -4.53
CA CYS A 163 -18.04 3.49 -4.62
C CYS A 163 -17.76 4.42 -3.43
N LEU A 164 -17.74 3.90 -2.21
CA LEU A 164 -17.44 4.66 -1.00
C LEU A 164 -16.05 5.32 -1.08
N VAL A 165 -15.04 4.52 -1.42
CA VAL A 165 -13.68 5.02 -1.56
C VAL A 165 -13.55 6.03 -2.68
N SER A 166 -14.22 5.83 -3.80
CA SER A 166 -14.20 6.78 -4.91
C SER A 166 -14.82 8.13 -4.52
N ALA A 167 -15.88 8.12 -3.71
CA ALA A 167 -16.47 9.35 -3.15
C ALA A 167 -15.50 10.05 -2.19
N ILE A 168 -14.89 9.31 -1.27
CA ILE A 168 -13.88 9.86 -0.34
C ILE A 168 -12.69 10.42 -1.12
N SER A 169 -12.19 9.69 -2.11
CA SER A 169 -11.08 10.13 -2.97
C SER A 169 -11.40 11.41 -3.72
N LEU A 170 -12.64 11.59 -4.17
CA LEU A 170 -13.09 12.84 -4.78
C LEU A 170 -13.01 14.01 -3.79
N LEU A 171 -13.50 13.82 -2.56
CA LEU A 171 -13.42 14.84 -1.52
C LEU A 171 -11.96 15.19 -1.19
N ILE A 172 -11.09 14.19 -1.10
CA ILE A 172 -9.66 14.37 -0.85
C ILE A 172 -9.01 15.19 -1.98
N VAL A 173 -9.29 14.86 -3.23
CA VAL A 173 -8.74 15.58 -4.39
C VAL A 173 -9.22 17.02 -4.43
N LEU A 174 -10.50 17.26 -4.15
CA LEU A 174 -11.06 18.62 -4.07
C LEU A 174 -10.44 19.42 -2.93
N ALA A 175 -10.30 18.84 -1.75
CA ALA A 175 -9.67 19.49 -0.60
C ALA A 175 -8.19 19.78 -0.85
N SER A 176 -7.44 18.81 -1.39
CA SER A 176 -6.01 18.96 -1.67
C SER A 176 -5.70 19.94 -2.80
N SER A 177 -6.65 20.22 -3.70
CA SER A 177 -6.48 21.16 -4.80
C SER A 177 -6.19 22.60 -4.36
N HIS A 178 -6.58 22.97 -3.13
CA HIS A 178 -6.33 24.29 -2.55
C HIS A 178 -4.88 24.46 -2.04
N PHE A 179 -4.11 23.37 -1.92
CA PHE A 179 -2.78 23.40 -1.34
C PHE A 179 -1.68 23.36 -2.41
N LYS A 180 -0.56 24.04 -2.14
CA LYS A 180 0.61 24.06 -3.03
C LYS A 180 1.18 22.65 -3.28
N ASN A 181 1.26 21.83 -2.24
CA ASN A 181 1.78 20.45 -2.29
C ASN A 181 0.63 19.44 -2.29
N ARG A 182 -0.27 19.55 -3.27
CA ARG A 182 -1.50 18.74 -3.38
C ARG A 182 -1.27 17.23 -3.23
N ASN A 183 -0.15 16.69 -3.73
CA ASN A 183 0.12 15.26 -3.67
C ASN A 183 0.35 14.75 -2.25
N ILE A 184 1.11 15.53 -1.45
CA ILE A 184 1.36 15.20 -0.02
C ILE A 184 0.07 15.34 0.77
N VAL A 185 -0.65 16.45 0.58
CA VAL A 185 -1.92 16.71 1.28
C VAL A 185 -2.96 15.64 0.92
N SER A 186 -3.08 15.28 -0.35
CA SER A 186 -3.97 14.18 -0.78
C SER A 186 -3.63 12.86 -0.10
N LEU A 187 -2.34 12.56 0.02
CA LEU A 187 -1.87 11.34 0.66
C LEU A 187 -2.16 11.34 2.17
N LEU A 188 -1.83 12.44 2.87
CA LEU A 188 -2.13 12.59 4.31
C LEU A 188 -3.64 12.48 4.59
N LEU A 189 -4.47 13.11 3.76
CA LEU A 189 -5.93 12.99 3.86
C LEU A 189 -6.41 11.57 3.58
N SER A 190 -5.77 10.82 2.67
CA SER A 190 -6.11 9.42 2.43
C SER A 190 -5.80 8.54 3.64
N PHE A 191 -4.66 8.76 4.30
CA PHE A 191 -4.34 8.06 5.55
C PHE A 191 -5.27 8.46 6.70
N ALA A 192 -5.58 9.75 6.82
CA ALA A 192 -6.53 10.23 7.84
C ALA A 192 -7.93 9.62 7.63
N ALA A 193 -8.41 9.57 6.38
CA ALA A 193 -9.69 8.95 6.06
C ALA A 193 -9.68 7.45 6.32
N LEU A 194 -8.57 6.75 6.01
CA LEU A 194 -8.42 5.34 6.33
C LEU A 194 -8.39 5.10 7.84
N GLY A 195 -7.67 5.92 8.59
CA GLY A 195 -7.63 5.89 10.06
C GLY A 195 -9.01 6.12 10.67
N LEU A 196 -9.78 7.06 10.12
CA LEU A 196 -11.16 7.31 10.55
C LEU A 196 -12.07 6.10 10.30
N VAL A 197 -12.00 5.50 9.12
CA VAL A 197 -12.77 4.29 8.79
C VAL A 197 -12.36 3.13 9.70
N GLY A 198 -11.06 2.94 9.95
CA GLY A 198 -10.55 1.94 10.87
C GLY A 198 -11.03 2.17 12.31
N TYR A 199 -10.98 3.43 12.78
CA TYR A 199 -11.49 3.81 14.10
C TYR A 199 -12.99 3.52 14.26
N ILE A 200 -13.81 3.90 13.26
CA ILE A 200 -15.24 3.59 13.26
C ILE A 200 -15.48 2.08 13.28
N ALA A 201 -14.72 1.30 12.49
CA ALA A 201 -14.82 -0.15 12.48
C ALA A 201 -14.50 -0.75 13.85
N VAL A 202 -13.38 -0.35 14.45
CA VAL A 202 -12.95 -0.84 15.77
C VAL A 202 -13.91 -0.40 16.88
N SER A 203 -14.35 0.86 16.90
CA SER A 203 -15.31 1.35 17.91
C SER A 203 -16.67 0.63 17.84
N SER A 204 -17.11 0.24 16.64
CA SER A 204 -18.33 -0.57 16.49
C SER A 204 -18.17 -2.03 16.98
N MET A 205 -16.94 -2.51 17.11
CA MET A 205 -16.64 -3.83 17.69
C MET A 205 -16.71 -3.84 19.22
N HIS A 206 -16.45 -2.70 19.87
CA HIS A 206 -16.29 -2.58 21.34
C HIS A 206 -17.58 -2.30 22.10
N SER A 207 -18.75 -2.45 21.51
CA SER A 207 -19.98 -2.35 22.30
C SER A 207 -20.11 -3.57 23.20
N GLU A 208 -20.20 -3.34 24.51
CA GLU A 208 -20.36 -4.33 25.58
C GLU A 208 -21.43 -5.39 25.20
N GLY A 209 -20.96 -6.60 24.93
CA GLY A 209 -21.80 -7.78 24.71
C GLY A 209 -21.70 -8.69 25.91
N ASP A 210 -22.84 -9.21 26.34
CA ASP A 210 -22.94 -10.22 27.39
C ASP A 210 -21.97 -11.39 27.07
N MET A 211 -21.01 -11.66 27.94
CA MET A 211 -19.95 -12.66 27.75
C MET A 211 -20.46 -14.12 27.56
N GLY A 212 -21.75 -14.32 27.54
CA GLY A 212 -22.36 -15.66 27.44
C GLY A 212 -22.43 -16.26 26.03
N ASN A 213 -22.22 -15.48 24.94
CA ASN A 213 -22.41 -16.00 23.58
C ASN A 213 -21.34 -15.50 22.62
N VAL A 214 -20.27 -16.29 22.45
CA VAL A 214 -19.12 -15.99 21.56
C VAL A 214 -19.55 -15.71 20.13
N GLY A 215 -20.54 -16.47 19.60
CA GLY A 215 -21.06 -16.27 18.26
C GLY A 215 -21.74 -14.91 18.08
N ALA A 216 -22.47 -14.41 19.07
CA ALA A 216 -23.10 -13.10 19.01
C ALA A 216 -22.05 -11.95 19.03
N ILE A 217 -20.97 -12.12 19.80
CA ILE A 217 -19.85 -11.17 19.84
C ILE A 217 -19.15 -11.13 18.47
N LEU A 218 -18.81 -12.28 17.90
CA LEU A 218 -18.20 -12.39 16.58
C LEU A 218 -19.09 -11.83 15.49
N ALA A 219 -20.39 -12.13 15.51
CA ALA A 219 -21.36 -11.58 14.57
C ALA A 219 -21.40 -10.05 14.62
N LYS A 220 -21.34 -9.47 15.82
CA LYS A 220 -21.32 -8.02 16.02
C LYS A 220 -20.02 -7.39 15.52
N GLN A 221 -18.87 -8.01 15.77
CA GLN A 221 -17.58 -7.58 15.24
C GLN A 221 -17.54 -7.61 13.71
N ILE A 222 -18.04 -8.69 13.10
CA ILE A 222 -18.10 -8.84 11.64
C ILE A 222 -19.00 -7.76 11.01
N THR A 223 -20.16 -7.50 11.59
CA THR A 223 -21.08 -6.46 11.09
C THR A 223 -20.58 -5.05 11.39
N GLY A 224 -19.82 -4.85 12.46
CA GLY A 224 -19.13 -3.60 12.76
C GLY A 224 -18.07 -3.25 11.73
N LEU A 225 -17.33 -4.24 11.25
CA LEU A 225 -16.32 -4.05 10.19
C LEU A 225 -16.97 -3.67 8.85
N TYR A 226 -18.07 -4.32 8.49
CA TYR A 226 -18.83 -4.04 7.27
C TYR A 226 -20.33 -4.31 7.45
N PRO A 227 -21.17 -3.27 7.59
CA PRO A 227 -22.58 -3.44 7.96
C PRO A 227 -23.41 -4.31 7.00
N LEU A 228 -23.07 -4.31 5.70
CA LEU A 228 -23.78 -5.13 4.71
C LEU A 228 -23.49 -6.63 4.85
N SER A 229 -22.44 -7.02 5.57
CA SER A 229 -22.17 -8.44 5.91
C SER A 229 -23.27 -9.04 6.79
N GLY A 230 -24.02 -8.21 7.53
CA GLY A 230 -25.18 -8.63 8.31
C GLY A 230 -26.31 -9.27 7.48
N LEU A 231 -26.36 -9.01 6.18
CA LEU A 231 -27.29 -9.69 5.27
C LEU A 231 -26.92 -11.17 5.09
N PHE A 232 -25.67 -11.52 5.25
CA PHE A 232 -25.18 -12.90 5.19
C PHE A 232 -25.41 -13.65 6.52
N LEU A 233 -25.46 -12.97 7.65
CA LEU A 233 -25.81 -13.57 8.94
C LEU A 233 -27.28 -14.03 8.96
N LYS A 234 -28.18 -13.25 8.41
CA LYS A 234 -29.59 -13.57 8.27
C LYS A 234 -29.85 -14.68 7.24
N SER A 235 -28.90 -14.91 6.33
CA SER A 235 -29.01 -15.89 5.25
C SER A 235 -28.52 -17.29 5.61
N ALA A 236 -28.00 -17.51 6.83
CA ALA A 236 -27.76 -18.88 7.33
C ALA A 236 -29.04 -19.77 7.28
N GLY A 237 -30.21 -19.15 7.14
CA GLY A 237 -31.50 -19.82 6.89
C GLY A 237 -32.18 -19.52 5.55
N GLY A 238 -31.58 -18.72 4.61
CA GLY A 238 -32.31 -18.38 3.39
C GLY A 238 -31.52 -17.65 2.31
N LYS A 239 -31.80 -17.95 1.05
CA LYS A 239 -31.26 -17.37 -0.17
C LYS A 239 -31.57 -15.86 -0.33
N THR A 240 -32.48 -15.32 0.48
CA THR A 240 -33.00 -13.95 0.39
C THR A 240 -31.97 -12.87 0.75
N GLY A 241 -31.10 -13.10 1.76
CA GLY A 241 -30.12 -12.12 2.21
C GLY A 241 -29.03 -11.86 1.17
N VAL A 242 -28.52 -12.92 0.53
CA VAL A 242 -27.53 -12.80 -0.54
C VAL A 242 -28.13 -12.13 -1.77
N GLY A 243 -29.39 -12.48 -2.13
CA GLY A 243 -30.09 -11.81 -3.22
C GLY A 243 -30.28 -10.32 -2.97
N LEU A 244 -30.66 -9.93 -1.75
CA LEU A 244 -30.80 -8.54 -1.35
C LEU A 244 -29.45 -7.79 -1.42
N PHE A 245 -28.36 -8.42 -0.99
CA PHE A 245 -27.00 -7.87 -1.10
C PHE A 245 -26.62 -7.57 -2.56
N ILE A 246 -26.88 -8.49 -3.49
CA ILE A 246 -26.60 -8.32 -4.92
C ILE A 246 -27.40 -7.15 -5.49
N VAL A 247 -28.71 -7.09 -5.20
CA VAL A 247 -29.58 -6.01 -5.68
C VAL A 247 -29.12 -4.65 -5.12
N LEU A 248 -28.85 -4.58 -3.82
CA LEU A 248 -28.39 -3.33 -3.18
C LEU A 248 -27.04 -2.88 -3.73
N SER A 249 -26.08 -3.79 -3.88
CA SER A 249 -24.75 -3.48 -4.41
C SER A 249 -24.80 -2.95 -5.85
N THR A 250 -25.62 -3.57 -6.70
CA THR A 250 -25.83 -3.09 -8.09
C THR A 250 -26.59 -1.77 -8.16
N ALA A 251 -27.56 -1.55 -7.29
CA ALA A 251 -28.30 -0.28 -7.22
C ALA A 251 -27.39 0.88 -6.80
N VAL A 252 -26.59 0.71 -5.73
CA VAL A 252 -25.64 1.71 -5.25
C VAL A 252 -24.60 2.02 -6.33
N PHE A 253 -24.04 1.01 -6.97
CA PHE A 253 -23.05 1.20 -8.04
C PHE A 253 -23.64 1.94 -9.24
N SER A 254 -24.84 1.56 -9.71
CA SER A 254 -25.50 2.20 -10.84
C SER A 254 -25.84 3.66 -10.56
N LEU A 255 -26.33 3.95 -9.35
CA LEU A 255 -26.60 5.33 -8.90
C LEU A 255 -25.30 6.15 -8.86
N PHE A 256 -24.25 5.59 -8.27
CA PHE A 256 -22.96 6.26 -8.15
C PHE A 256 -22.35 6.61 -9.52
N ILE A 257 -22.39 5.68 -10.49
CA ILE A 257 -21.90 5.95 -11.86
C ILE A 257 -22.74 7.05 -12.53
N LYS A 258 -24.05 7.05 -12.38
CA LYS A 258 -24.91 8.11 -12.96
C LYS A 258 -24.56 9.48 -12.41
N VAL A 259 -24.42 9.61 -11.09
CA VAL A 259 -24.09 10.87 -10.42
C VAL A 259 -22.70 11.37 -10.80
N THR A 260 -21.71 10.49 -10.76
CA THR A 260 -20.32 10.86 -11.10
C THR A 260 -20.18 11.20 -12.59
N SER A 261 -20.81 10.49 -13.51
CA SER A 261 -20.69 10.76 -14.94
C SER A 261 -21.27 12.12 -15.33
N ALA A 262 -22.36 12.55 -14.69
CA ALA A 262 -22.98 13.84 -14.95
C ALA A 262 -22.06 15.02 -14.59
N ASN A 263 -21.23 14.87 -13.56
CA ASN A 263 -20.39 15.93 -13.02
C ASN A 263 -18.90 15.78 -13.32
N TYR A 264 -18.48 14.74 -14.01
CA TYR A 264 -17.07 14.34 -14.11
C TYR A 264 -16.14 15.42 -14.66
N CYS A 265 -16.51 16.07 -15.78
CA CYS A 265 -15.69 17.12 -16.37
C CYS A 265 -15.52 18.31 -15.42
N ARG A 266 -16.59 18.71 -14.71
CA ARG A 266 -16.54 19.81 -13.73
C ARG A 266 -15.64 19.44 -12.54
N LEU A 267 -15.74 18.21 -12.05
CA LEU A 267 -14.97 17.71 -10.92
C LEU A 267 -13.48 17.61 -11.28
N ASN A 268 -13.18 17.09 -12.46
CA ASN A 268 -11.81 16.95 -12.92
C ASN A 268 -11.16 18.28 -13.30
N ALA A 269 -11.92 19.20 -13.90
CA ALA A 269 -11.46 20.56 -14.14
C ALA A 269 -11.12 21.30 -12.83
N ARG A 270 -11.92 21.14 -11.77
CA ARG A 270 -11.61 21.69 -10.43
C ARG A 270 -10.38 21.01 -9.82
N ALA A 271 -10.26 19.70 -9.94
CA ALA A 271 -9.09 18.96 -9.47
C ALA A 271 -7.80 19.38 -10.20
N GLY A 272 -7.89 19.72 -11.48
CA GLY A 272 -6.78 20.21 -12.30
C GLY A 272 -6.45 21.69 -12.11
N ALA A 273 -7.44 22.53 -11.79
CA ALA A 273 -7.32 23.99 -11.74
C ALA A 273 -6.41 24.54 -10.62
N GLY A 274 -5.98 23.73 -9.67
CA GLY A 274 -5.17 24.15 -8.52
C GLY A 274 -3.74 24.62 -8.83
N SER A 275 -3.26 24.47 -10.05
CA SER A 275 -1.94 24.97 -10.45
C SER A 275 -2.04 26.26 -11.26
N LYS A 276 -2.37 27.38 -10.60
CA LYS A 276 -2.02 28.67 -11.16
C LYS A 276 -0.51 28.72 -11.29
N TYR A 277 -0.03 28.60 -12.49
CA TYR A 277 1.37 28.85 -12.85
C TYR A 277 1.71 30.28 -12.44
N SER A 278 2.21 30.44 -11.24
CA SER A 278 2.86 31.69 -10.84
C SER A 278 4.11 31.79 -11.69
N LYS A 279 4.17 32.78 -12.58
CA LYS A 279 5.40 33.21 -13.27
C LYS A 279 6.38 33.76 -12.22
N ARG A 280 6.83 32.92 -11.27
CA ARG A 280 7.91 33.31 -10.38
C ARG A 280 9.19 33.36 -11.21
N ARG A 281 9.75 34.53 -11.39
CA ARG A 281 11.16 34.70 -11.74
C ARG A 281 11.95 34.03 -10.62
N PHE A 282 12.51 32.85 -10.90
CA PHE A 282 13.43 32.21 -9.96
C PHE A 282 14.70 33.04 -9.93
N PRO A 283 15.06 33.69 -8.81
CA PRO A 283 16.37 34.30 -8.70
C PRO A 283 17.41 33.21 -8.87
N LEU A 284 18.32 33.38 -9.81
CA LEU A 284 19.45 32.48 -10.04
C LEU A 284 20.41 32.61 -8.83
N LYS A 285 20.09 31.85 -7.77
CA LYS A 285 21.01 31.74 -6.61
C LYS A 285 22.03 30.66 -6.91
N LYS A 286 23.31 30.99 -6.71
CA LYS A 286 24.38 29.99 -6.76
C LYS A 286 24.18 28.96 -5.65
N HIS A 287 24.10 27.71 -6.01
CA HIS A 287 24.01 26.57 -5.10
C HIS A 287 25.23 25.67 -5.30
N THR A 288 25.66 24.98 -4.25
CA THR A 288 26.63 23.90 -4.41
C THR A 288 26.03 22.78 -5.27
N PRO A 289 26.84 22.03 -6.04
CA PRO A 289 26.33 20.94 -6.87
C PRO A 289 25.48 19.93 -6.09
N PHE A 290 25.90 19.58 -4.87
CA PHE A 290 25.15 18.71 -3.97
C PHE A 290 23.76 19.28 -3.65
N SER A 291 23.69 20.55 -3.21
CA SER A 291 22.43 21.18 -2.83
C SER A 291 21.45 21.31 -4.02
N ALA A 292 21.98 21.58 -5.22
CA ALA A 292 21.17 21.65 -6.43
C ALA A 292 20.57 20.28 -6.79
N LEU A 293 21.39 19.24 -6.79
CA LEU A 293 20.96 17.86 -7.06
C LEU A 293 19.99 17.36 -5.99
N PHE A 294 20.30 17.57 -4.72
CA PHE A 294 19.42 17.18 -3.61
C PHE A 294 18.02 17.81 -3.74
N ARG A 295 17.94 19.12 -4.02
CA ARG A 295 16.67 19.82 -4.24
C ARG A 295 15.92 19.31 -5.46
N LYS A 296 16.64 18.99 -6.54
CA LYS A 296 16.07 18.38 -7.75
C LYS A 296 15.41 17.04 -7.41
N GLU A 297 16.15 16.14 -6.74
CA GLU A 297 15.68 14.83 -6.37
C GLU A 297 14.47 14.90 -5.41
N LEU A 298 14.57 15.74 -4.38
CA LEU A 298 13.50 15.95 -3.41
C LEU A 298 12.23 16.53 -4.08
N GLY A 299 12.43 17.52 -4.95
CA GLY A 299 11.34 18.14 -5.72
C GLY A 299 10.65 17.14 -6.65
N ARG A 300 11.41 16.26 -7.31
CA ARG A 300 10.90 15.20 -8.16
C ARG A 300 10.08 14.19 -7.35
N PHE A 301 10.60 13.73 -6.22
CA PHE A 301 9.89 12.79 -5.34
C PHE A 301 8.52 13.33 -4.94
N PHE A 302 8.44 14.55 -4.43
CA PHE A 302 7.18 15.15 -3.99
C PHE A 302 6.25 15.61 -5.13
N SER A 303 6.75 15.73 -6.36
CA SER A 303 5.90 16.06 -7.51
C SER A 303 5.07 14.87 -8.00
N SER A 304 5.48 13.65 -7.68
CA SER A 304 4.82 12.42 -8.10
C SER A 304 4.04 11.78 -6.94
N TYR A 305 2.71 11.75 -7.04
CA TYR A 305 1.85 11.03 -6.09
C TYR A 305 2.24 9.55 -5.96
N THR A 306 2.53 8.92 -7.10
CA THR A 306 2.91 7.50 -7.16
C THR A 306 4.24 7.24 -6.45
N ALA A 307 5.23 8.13 -6.60
CA ALA A 307 6.52 8.00 -5.93
C ALA A 307 6.36 8.14 -4.41
N VAL A 308 5.65 9.17 -3.95
CA VAL A 308 5.41 9.40 -2.51
C VAL A 308 4.65 8.25 -1.89
N LEU A 309 3.58 7.76 -2.55
CA LEU A 309 2.78 6.65 -2.04
C LEU A 309 3.57 5.34 -1.95
N ASN A 310 4.29 4.95 -3.01
CA ASN A 310 4.90 3.62 -3.04
C ASN A 310 6.29 3.60 -2.39
N ALA A 311 7.14 4.55 -2.74
CA ALA A 311 8.49 4.60 -2.18
C ALA A 311 8.55 5.25 -0.79
N GLY A 312 7.53 6.00 -0.37
CA GLY A 312 7.39 6.58 0.95
C GLY A 312 6.41 5.87 1.89
N PHE A 313 5.80 4.76 1.45
CA PHE A 313 4.70 4.10 2.17
C PHE A 313 5.05 3.70 3.61
N GLY A 314 6.21 3.09 3.83
CA GLY A 314 6.63 2.67 5.17
C GLY A 314 6.87 3.86 6.12
N VAL A 315 7.44 4.96 5.61
CA VAL A 315 7.60 6.21 6.38
C VAL A 315 6.24 6.78 6.81
N LEU A 316 5.25 6.73 5.91
CA LEU A 316 3.90 7.20 6.22
C LEU A 316 3.21 6.30 7.24
N LEU A 317 3.34 4.98 7.12
CA LEU A 317 2.85 4.04 8.12
C LEU A 317 3.51 4.28 9.48
N LEU A 318 4.80 4.58 9.49
CA LEU A 318 5.54 4.88 10.72
C LEU A 318 5.03 6.17 11.38
N CYS A 319 4.71 7.20 10.60
CA CYS A 319 4.06 8.42 11.11
C CYS A 319 2.68 8.11 11.70
N VAL A 320 1.86 7.29 11.02
CA VAL A 320 0.55 6.85 11.52
C VAL A 320 0.71 6.06 12.81
N PHE A 321 1.64 5.10 12.87
CA PHE A 321 1.97 4.34 14.07
C PHE A 321 2.37 5.27 15.23
N SER A 322 3.20 6.28 14.96
CA SER A 322 3.62 7.27 15.97
C SER A 322 2.45 8.05 16.55
N VAL A 323 1.55 8.53 15.68
CA VAL A 323 0.34 9.25 16.12
C VAL A 323 -0.58 8.32 16.91
N LEU A 324 -0.78 7.09 16.43
CA LEU A 324 -1.65 6.11 17.08
C LEU A 324 -1.13 5.77 18.49
N LEU A 325 0.17 5.58 18.65
CA LEU A 325 0.80 5.32 19.94
C LEU A 325 0.69 6.53 20.91
N LEU A 326 0.67 7.77 20.39
CA LEU A 326 0.47 8.97 21.19
C LEU A 326 -0.98 9.18 21.63
N VAL A 327 -1.93 8.83 20.77
CA VAL A 327 -3.37 9.04 21.02
C VAL A 327 -3.95 7.93 21.90
N LEU A 328 -3.63 6.66 21.59
CA LEU A 328 -4.12 5.51 22.31
C LEU A 328 -3.09 5.03 23.35
N PRO A 329 -3.49 4.80 24.61
CA PRO A 329 -2.64 4.15 25.59
C PRO A 329 -2.22 2.74 25.12
N PRO A 330 -0.97 2.31 25.37
CA PRO A 330 -0.53 0.96 24.97
C PRO A 330 -1.42 -0.16 25.49
N GLU A 331 -1.99 -0.02 26.70
CA GLU A 331 -2.90 -1.00 27.29
C GLU A 331 -4.15 -1.23 26.43
N GLN A 332 -4.74 -0.16 25.89
CA GLN A 332 -5.88 -0.27 24.97
C GLN A 332 -5.48 -0.94 23.65
N LEU A 333 -4.28 -0.63 23.14
CA LEU A 333 -3.75 -1.33 21.96
C LEU A 333 -3.55 -2.82 22.23
N GLY A 334 -3.13 -3.19 23.44
CA GLY A 334 -3.00 -4.58 23.88
C GLY A 334 -4.34 -5.30 23.90
N GLU A 335 -5.35 -4.67 24.45
CA GLU A 335 -6.72 -5.19 24.51
C GLU A 335 -7.27 -5.42 23.08
N TYR A 336 -7.08 -4.45 22.17
CA TYR A 336 -7.45 -4.60 20.76
C TYR A 336 -6.69 -5.71 20.03
N ALA A 337 -5.42 -5.91 20.35
CA ALA A 337 -4.56 -6.91 19.73
C ALA A 337 -4.64 -8.30 20.39
N GLY A 338 -5.32 -8.43 21.54
CA GLY A 338 -5.35 -9.66 22.32
C GLY A 338 -4.00 -10.02 22.96
N ILE A 339 -3.15 -9.02 23.26
CA ILE A 339 -1.82 -9.21 23.84
C ILE A 339 -1.84 -8.73 25.29
N GLU A 340 -1.73 -9.67 26.24
CA GLU A 340 -1.79 -9.38 27.70
C GLU A 340 -0.70 -8.42 28.17
N ASN A 341 0.54 -8.55 27.68
CA ASN A 341 1.67 -7.69 28.04
C ASN A 341 2.17 -6.90 26.82
N ILE A 342 1.36 -5.97 26.34
CA ILE A 342 1.70 -5.15 25.17
C ILE A 342 2.90 -4.25 25.43
N ASN A 343 3.07 -3.73 26.65
CA ASN A 343 4.20 -2.85 27.00
C ASN A 343 5.54 -3.59 26.88
N GLY A 344 5.62 -4.81 27.41
CA GLY A 344 6.81 -5.67 27.27
C GLY A 344 7.06 -6.03 25.82
N PHE A 345 6.01 -6.47 25.10
CA PHE A 345 6.11 -6.81 23.69
C PHE A 345 6.59 -5.63 22.85
N LEU A 346 5.96 -4.46 22.97
CA LEU A 346 6.37 -3.27 22.22
C LEU A 346 7.79 -2.82 22.59
N SER A 347 8.21 -2.93 23.86
CA SER A 347 9.57 -2.54 24.27
C SER A 347 10.64 -3.43 23.62
N ASP A 348 10.39 -4.73 23.52
CA ASP A 348 11.34 -5.68 22.94
C ASP A 348 11.36 -5.60 21.40
N TYR A 349 10.19 -5.43 20.78
CA TYR A 349 10.05 -5.45 19.32
C TYR A 349 10.10 -4.06 18.67
N ALA A 350 10.09 -2.96 19.42
CA ALA A 350 10.12 -1.60 18.87
C ALA A 350 11.22 -1.36 17.83
N PRO A 351 12.50 -1.77 18.06
CA PRO A 351 13.55 -1.58 17.06
C PRO A 351 13.24 -2.31 15.75
N VAL A 352 12.65 -3.52 15.82
CA VAL A 352 12.27 -4.34 14.66
C VAL A 352 11.11 -3.70 13.90
N VAL A 353 10.06 -3.26 14.61
CA VAL A 353 8.89 -2.62 14.00
C VAL A 353 9.29 -1.35 13.24
N VAL A 354 10.11 -0.51 13.86
CA VAL A 354 10.61 0.71 13.21
C VAL A 354 11.49 0.37 12.00
N ALA A 355 12.42 -0.59 12.14
CA ALA A 355 13.27 -1.05 11.05
C ALA A 355 12.46 -1.67 9.89
N ALA A 356 11.41 -2.45 10.20
CA ALA A 356 10.51 -3.05 9.22
C ALA A 356 9.79 -1.99 8.39
N LEU A 357 9.18 -1.00 9.06
CA LEU A 357 8.46 0.08 8.40
C LEU A 357 9.39 0.97 7.56
N LEU A 358 10.61 1.27 8.03
CA LEU A 358 11.60 1.96 7.22
C LEU A 358 12.03 1.14 6.00
N SER A 359 12.19 -0.18 6.15
CA SER A 359 12.59 -1.07 5.04
C SER A 359 11.54 -1.18 3.94
N LEU A 360 10.27 -0.88 4.21
CA LEU A 360 9.21 -0.78 3.21
C LEU A 360 9.32 0.49 2.34
N SER A 361 10.18 1.43 2.71
CA SER A 361 10.38 2.69 1.98
C SER A 361 11.79 2.72 1.37
N CYS A 362 11.88 2.72 0.04
CA CYS A 362 13.17 2.83 -0.63
C CYS A 362 13.09 3.71 -1.90
N PRO A 363 13.00 5.05 -1.78
CA PRO A 363 13.05 5.96 -2.92
C PRO A 363 14.31 5.79 -3.78
N ALA A 364 15.44 5.42 -3.17
CA ALA A 364 16.72 5.21 -3.85
C ALA A 364 16.66 4.08 -4.89
N ALA A 365 15.80 3.06 -4.69
CA ALA A 365 15.65 1.93 -5.59
C ALA A 365 15.06 2.27 -6.98
N SER A 366 14.49 3.47 -7.14
CA SER A 366 13.97 3.98 -8.41
C SER A 366 14.66 5.26 -8.88
N ALA A 367 15.54 5.86 -8.08
CA ALA A 367 16.08 7.20 -8.27
C ALA A 367 16.92 7.38 -9.54
N VAL A 368 17.62 6.34 -10.03
CA VAL A 368 18.38 6.36 -11.28
C VAL A 368 17.46 6.18 -12.48
N SER A 369 16.58 5.19 -12.42
CA SER A 369 15.64 4.87 -13.50
C SER A 369 14.64 6.00 -13.76
N LEU A 370 14.27 6.78 -12.73
CA LEU A 370 13.39 7.94 -12.86
C LEU A 370 14.00 9.11 -13.67
N GLU A 371 15.32 9.12 -13.92
CA GLU A 371 15.92 10.07 -14.86
C GLU A 371 15.42 9.82 -16.30
N GLY A 372 15.11 8.57 -16.63
CA GLY A 372 14.60 8.18 -17.93
C GLY A 372 15.55 8.57 -19.06
N LYS A 373 14.99 8.99 -20.18
CA LYS A 373 15.72 9.43 -21.38
C LYS A 373 16.59 10.69 -21.16
N ASN A 374 16.41 11.39 -20.03
CA ASN A 374 17.16 12.61 -19.69
C ASN A 374 18.43 12.33 -18.88
N VAL A 375 18.80 11.09 -18.65
CA VAL A 375 20.00 10.71 -17.88
C VAL A 375 21.29 11.33 -18.45
N TRP A 376 21.36 11.53 -19.76
CA TRP A 376 22.50 12.16 -20.45
C TRP A 376 22.81 13.57 -19.93
N ILE A 377 21.81 14.32 -19.43
CA ILE A 377 22.02 15.67 -18.86
C ILE A 377 22.90 15.59 -17.61
N LEU A 378 22.72 14.55 -16.79
CA LEU A 378 23.55 14.34 -15.61
C LEU A 378 24.93 13.82 -15.96
N GLN A 379 25.03 13.00 -17.01
CA GLN A 379 26.30 12.46 -17.52
C GLN A 379 27.19 13.54 -18.14
N SER A 380 26.58 14.54 -18.83
CA SER A 380 27.29 15.67 -19.42
C SER A 380 27.63 16.78 -18.42
N ALA A 381 27.03 16.77 -17.23
CA ALA A 381 27.30 17.77 -16.22
C ALA A 381 28.69 17.57 -15.56
N PRO A 382 29.45 18.62 -15.30
CA PRO A 382 30.79 18.54 -14.66
C PRO A 382 30.64 18.33 -13.14
N VAL A 383 30.02 17.19 -12.74
CA VAL A 383 29.76 16.85 -11.34
C VAL A 383 30.36 15.49 -11.02
N ALA A 384 31.01 15.37 -9.88
CA ALA A 384 31.59 14.11 -9.43
C ALA A 384 30.47 13.05 -9.19
N ILE A 385 30.73 11.82 -9.62
CA ILE A 385 29.79 10.67 -9.45
C ILE A 385 29.38 10.50 -7.98
N LYS A 386 30.33 10.67 -7.07
CA LYS A 386 30.06 10.62 -5.62
C LYS A 386 28.98 11.62 -5.22
N THR A 387 29.02 12.86 -5.72
CA THR A 387 28.00 13.88 -5.41
C THR A 387 26.61 13.50 -5.91
N LEU A 388 26.52 12.84 -7.08
CA LEU A 388 25.28 12.31 -7.61
C LEU A 388 24.70 11.19 -6.70
N ILE A 389 25.55 10.25 -6.29
CA ILE A 389 25.18 9.15 -5.39
C ILE A 389 24.72 9.70 -4.05
N ASP A 390 25.53 10.56 -3.42
CA ASP A 390 25.27 11.13 -2.11
C ASP A 390 23.96 11.94 -2.08
N SER A 391 23.66 12.68 -3.16
CA SER A 391 22.41 13.45 -3.26
C SER A 391 21.17 12.56 -3.28
N LYS A 392 21.22 11.40 -3.95
CA LYS A 392 20.12 10.43 -4.02
C LYS A 392 19.94 9.67 -2.69
N LEU A 393 21.04 9.27 -2.06
CA LEU A 393 21.03 8.65 -0.74
C LEU A 393 20.53 9.61 0.33
N ALA A 394 20.95 10.88 0.29
CA ALA A 394 20.52 11.89 1.24
C ALA A 394 19.01 12.13 1.22
N VAL A 395 18.37 12.08 0.05
CA VAL A 395 16.89 12.15 -0.04
C VAL A 395 16.23 10.97 0.64
N ASN A 396 16.73 9.75 0.44
CA ASN A 396 16.20 8.56 1.10
C ASN A 396 16.32 8.65 2.62
N ILE A 397 17.51 9.02 3.11
CA ILE A 397 17.78 9.16 4.55
C ILE A 397 16.93 10.29 5.16
N LEU A 398 16.78 11.43 4.47
CA LEU A 398 15.92 12.52 4.94
C LEU A 398 14.47 12.06 5.09
N LEU A 399 13.95 11.33 4.11
CA LEU A 399 12.57 10.81 4.17
C LEU A 399 12.41 9.82 5.33
N HIS A 400 13.40 8.95 5.56
CA HIS A 400 13.39 8.04 6.70
C HIS A 400 13.40 8.79 8.04
N LEU A 401 14.15 9.88 8.17
CA LEU A 401 14.19 10.71 9.37
C LEU A 401 12.82 11.30 9.70
N PHE A 402 12.01 11.67 8.70
CA PHE A 402 10.66 12.20 8.92
C PHE A 402 9.72 11.21 9.61
N GLY A 403 9.85 9.92 9.36
CA GLY A 403 9.07 8.89 10.08
C GLY A 403 9.74 8.42 11.36
N TYR A 404 11.07 8.27 11.32
CA TYR A 404 11.87 7.75 12.42
C TYR A 404 11.82 8.62 13.68
N LEU A 405 12.04 9.94 13.54
CA LEU A 405 12.05 10.84 14.70
C LEU A 405 10.72 10.84 15.47
N PRO A 406 9.54 11.03 14.83
CA PRO A 406 8.27 10.92 15.54
C PRO A 406 8.06 9.55 16.20
N ALA A 407 8.48 8.46 15.54
CA ALA A 407 8.33 7.11 16.08
C ALA A 407 9.18 6.90 17.35
N VAL A 408 10.44 7.30 17.30
CA VAL A 408 11.31 7.22 18.49
C VAL A 408 10.74 8.08 19.63
N CYS A 409 10.33 9.32 19.35
CA CYS A 409 9.74 10.19 20.36
C CYS A 409 8.47 9.59 20.98
N SER A 410 7.56 9.06 20.16
CA SER A 410 6.31 8.47 20.65
C SER A 410 6.56 7.21 21.49
N ILE A 411 7.50 6.36 21.07
CA ILE A 411 7.88 5.15 21.80
C ILE A 411 8.51 5.51 23.15
N LEU A 412 9.46 6.44 23.20
CA LEU A 412 10.13 6.85 24.44
C LEU A 412 9.21 7.56 25.43
N ILE A 413 8.16 8.26 24.93
CA ILE A 413 7.17 8.91 25.81
C ILE A 413 6.21 7.89 26.42
N ARG A 414 5.86 6.84 25.69
CA ARG A 414 4.80 5.91 26.08
C ARG A 414 5.28 4.63 26.72
N LEU A 415 6.50 4.18 26.44
CA LEU A 415 7.03 2.90 26.89
C LEU A 415 8.19 3.10 27.88
N HIS A 416 8.18 2.31 28.94
CA HIS A 416 9.30 2.21 29.86
C HIS A 416 10.33 1.23 29.30
N MET A 417 11.45 1.74 28.82
CA MET A 417 12.51 0.94 28.18
C MET A 417 13.79 0.97 28.99
N THR A 418 14.51 -0.15 28.99
CA THR A 418 15.87 -0.23 29.53
C THR A 418 16.86 0.55 28.66
N ALA A 419 18.00 0.96 29.23
CA ALA A 419 19.04 1.69 28.49
C ALA A 419 19.51 0.94 27.23
N LEU A 420 19.59 -0.40 27.29
CA LEU A 420 19.99 -1.22 26.15
C LEU A 420 18.93 -1.25 25.04
N GLN A 421 17.65 -1.30 25.41
CA GLN A 421 16.54 -1.22 24.46
C GLN A 421 16.48 0.17 23.79
N ILE A 422 16.70 1.25 24.56
CA ILE A 422 16.80 2.61 24.01
C ILE A 422 17.95 2.72 23.02
N ALA A 423 19.13 2.22 23.38
CA ALA A 423 20.28 2.20 22.46
C ALA A 423 19.98 1.40 21.18
N GLY A 424 19.31 0.25 21.31
CA GLY A 424 18.85 -0.56 20.18
C GLY A 424 17.84 0.19 19.30
N LEU A 425 16.85 0.86 19.89
CA LEU A 425 15.87 1.68 19.19
C LEU A 425 16.53 2.83 18.40
N LEU A 426 17.57 3.44 18.98
CA LEU A 426 18.28 4.55 18.34
C LEU A 426 19.22 4.09 17.22
N TRP A 427 19.85 2.92 17.33
CA TRP A 427 20.89 2.50 16.40
C TRP A 427 20.42 1.54 15.33
N ILE A 428 19.68 0.48 15.69
CA ILE A 428 19.30 -0.59 14.78
C ILE A 428 18.50 -0.08 13.57
N PRO A 429 17.42 0.74 13.72
CA PRO A 429 16.67 1.25 12.58
C PRO A 429 17.51 2.13 11.63
N VAL A 430 18.49 2.86 12.16
CA VAL A 430 19.40 3.67 11.34
C VAL A 430 20.28 2.78 10.46
N CYS A 431 20.81 1.68 10.99
CA CYS A 431 21.58 0.70 10.21
C CYS A 431 20.73 0.12 9.06
N TYR A 432 19.48 -0.26 9.35
CA TYR A 432 18.56 -0.74 8.31
C TYR A 432 18.24 0.34 7.27
N SER A 433 18.02 1.57 7.71
CA SER A 433 17.76 2.71 6.83
C SER A 433 18.91 2.96 5.84
N VAL A 434 20.14 2.95 6.33
CA VAL A 434 21.34 3.13 5.49
C VAL A 434 21.51 1.94 4.54
N PHE A 435 21.36 0.72 5.05
CA PHE A 435 21.48 -0.49 4.25
C PHE A 435 20.49 -0.51 3.09
N ILE A 436 19.18 -0.28 3.36
CA ILE A 436 18.16 -0.36 2.32
C ILE A 436 18.32 0.76 1.28
N ALA A 437 18.74 1.96 1.69
CA ALA A 437 19.02 3.07 0.78
C ALA A 437 20.17 2.74 -0.18
N VAL A 438 21.29 2.23 0.37
CA VAL A 438 22.47 1.87 -0.43
C VAL A 438 22.18 0.67 -1.32
N LEU A 439 21.52 -0.38 -0.80
CA LEU A 439 21.10 -1.55 -1.57
C LEU A 439 20.19 -1.15 -2.73
N GLY A 440 19.16 -0.34 -2.46
CA GLY A 440 18.21 0.11 -3.48
C GLY A 440 18.90 0.87 -4.61
N LEU A 441 19.78 1.81 -4.26
CA LEU A 441 20.55 2.57 -5.24
C LEU A 441 21.52 1.67 -6.02
N PHE A 442 22.21 0.76 -5.36
CA PHE A 442 23.11 -0.21 -5.99
C PHE A 442 22.39 -1.10 -7.01
N LEU A 443 21.22 -1.62 -6.64
CA LEU A 443 20.40 -2.41 -7.56
C LEU A 443 19.90 -1.56 -8.73
N ASN A 444 19.49 -0.32 -8.48
CA ASN A 444 18.96 0.57 -9.50
C ASN A 444 20.03 1.05 -10.48
N GLN A 445 21.28 1.20 -10.03
CA GLN A 445 22.41 1.50 -10.91
C GLN A 445 22.82 0.26 -11.75
N ARG A 446 22.71 -0.96 -11.17
CA ARG A 446 23.06 -2.20 -11.86
C ARG A 446 22.01 -2.63 -12.89
N TYR A 447 20.74 -2.31 -12.62
CA TYR A 447 19.59 -2.69 -13.44
C TYR A 447 18.67 -1.49 -13.72
N PRO A 448 19.18 -0.42 -14.37
CA PRO A 448 18.37 0.75 -14.65
C PRO A 448 17.34 0.45 -15.74
N ASN A 449 16.18 1.09 -15.64
CA ASN A 449 15.19 1.12 -16.71
C ASN A 449 14.95 2.58 -17.10
N TYR A 450 15.41 3.00 -18.28
CA TYR A 450 15.26 4.36 -18.77
C TYR A 450 14.10 4.51 -19.77
N ASP A 451 13.62 3.40 -20.36
CA ASP A 451 12.51 3.37 -21.28
C ASP A 451 11.24 2.97 -20.53
N TRP A 452 10.56 3.96 -19.98
CA TRP A 452 9.30 3.78 -19.28
C TRP A 452 8.26 4.81 -19.74
N ASP A 453 7.01 4.37 -19.87
CA ASP A 453 5.88 5.20 -20.28
C ASP A 453 5.20 5.88 -19.08
N SER A 454 5.29 5.27 -17.89
CA SER A 454 4.73 5.81 -16.67
C SER A 454 5.68 5.67 -15.47
N GLU A 455 5.71 6.68 -14.60
CA GLU A 455 6.50 6.66 -13.36
C GLU A 455 6.13 5.46 -12.46
N GLY A 456 4.86 5.01 -12.53
CA GLY A 456 4.37 3.87 -11.77
C GLY A 456 5.08 2.56 -12.08
N MET A 457 5.50 2.35 -13.33
CA MET A 457 6.25 1.15 -13.73
C MET A 457 7.63 1.12 -13.07
N VAL A 458 8.29 2.26 -12.95
CA VAL A 458 9.61 2.35 -12.33
C VAL A 458 9.54 2.20 -10.81
N VAL A 459 8.55 2.85 -10.20
CA VAL A 459 8.47 2.94 -8.73
C VAL A 459 7.85 1.69 -8.09
N LYS A 460 7.01 0.94 -8.85
CA LYS A 460 6.31 -0.26 -8.33
C LYS A 460 6.85 -1.57 -8.84
N GLN A 461 7.17 -1.63 -10.13
CA GLN A 461 7.34 -2.87 -10.88
C GLN A 461 8.78 -3.08 -11.36
N SER A 462 9.70 -2.15 -11.06
CA SER A 462 11.08 -2.33 -11.46
C SER A 462 11.79 -3.40 -10.61
N LEU A 463 12.67 -4.16 -11.24
CA LEU A 463 13.45 -5.20 -10.58
C LEU A 463 14.19 -4.68 -9.33
N PRO A 464 14.85 -3.50 -9.36
CA PRO A 464 15.50 -2.96 -8.16
C PRO A 464 14.56 -2.75 -6.98
N VAL A 465 13.35 -2.24 -7.23
CA VAL A 465 12.37 -1.98 -6.16
C VAL A 465 11.86 -3.28 -5.55
N ILE A 466 11.53 -4.26 -6.38
CA ILE A 466 11.04 -5.57 -5.91
C ILE A 466 12.12 -6.30 -5.10
N VAL A 467 13.35 -6.36 -5.62
CA VAL A 467 14.45 -7.05 -4.94
C VAL A 467 14.84 -6.34 -3.64
N ALA A 468 14.89 -4.99 -3.63
CA ALA A 468 15.14 -4.23 -2.42
C ALA A 468 14.05 -4.46 -1.36
N GLY A 469 12.77 -4.49 -1.78
CA GLY A 469 11.66 -4.78 -0.88
C GLY A 469 11.73 -6.18 -0.27
N ILE A 470 11.95 -7.21 -1.09
CA ILE A 470 12.11 -8.59 -0.61
C ILE A 470 13.32 -8.71 0.33
N ALA A 471 14.47 -8.13 -0.05
CA ALA A 471 15.66 -8.14 0.79
C ALA A 471 15.42 -7.43 2.13
N GLY A 472 14.72 -6.29 2.13
CA GLY A 472 14.32 -5.60 3.36
C GLY A 472 13.45 -6.47 4.27
N MET A 473 12.44 -7.13 3.71
CA MET A 473 11.58 -8.06 4.47
C MET A 473 12.37 -9.25 5.05
N VAL A 474 13.25 -9.85 4.26
CA VAL A 474 14.10 -10.97 4.72
C VAL A 474 15.04 -10.51 5.83
N CYS A 475 15.68 -9.36 5.68
CA CYS A 475 16.59 -8.82 6.71
C CYS A 475 15.87 -8.51 8.03
N VAL A 476 14.59 -8.19 8.00
CA VAL A 476 13.77 -7.96 9.20
C VAL A 476 13.26 -9.28 9.80
N ALA A 477 12.79 -10.20 8.96
CA ALA A 477 12.23 -11.46 9.41
C ALA A 477 13.30 -12.44 9.94
N ALA A 478 14.48 -12.48 9.32
CA ALA A 478 15.55 -13.40 9.69
C ALA A 478 15.98 -13.31 11.16
N PRO A 479 16.28 -12.13 11.75
CA PRO A 479 16.66 -12.04 13.16
C PRO A 479 15.54 -12.44 14.10
N VAL A 480 14.28 -12.17 13.77
CA VAL A 480 13.12 -12.59 14.56
C VAL A 480 13.00 -14.11 14.57
N LEU A 481 13.09 -14.74 13.40
CA LEU A 481 13.05 -16.19 13.26
C LEU A 481 14.24 -16.85 13.97
N LEU A 482 15.46 -16.31 13.80
CA LEU A 482 16.66 -16.83 14.46
C LEU A 482 16.55 -16.73 16.00
N SER A 483 16.06 -15.63 16.52
CA SER A 483 15.80 -15.46 17.96
C SER A 483 14.84 -16.53 18.48
N TRP A 484 13.77 -16.79 17.72
CA TRP A 484 12.77 -17.78 18.11
C TRP A 484 13.31 -19.22 18.04
N PHE A 485 14.00 -19.60 16.95
CA PHE A 485 14.55 -20.95 16.80
C PHE A 485 15.71 -21.26 17.75
N LEU A 486 16.58 -20.27 18.01
CA LEU A 486 17.76 -20.46 18.86
C LEU A 486 17.50 -20.13 20.34
N SER A 487 16.29 -19.65 20.68
CA SER A 487 15.93 -19.20 22.04
C SER A 487 16.91 -18.15 22.60
N VAL A 488 17.46 -17.29 21.73
CA VAL A 488 18.40 -16.21 22.10
C VAL A 488 17.64 -14.89 22.21
N PRO A 489 18.00 -13.98 23.13
CA PRO A 489 17.35 -12.67 23.23
C PRO A 489 17.38 -11.92 21.90
N LEU A 490 16.20 -11.48 21.43
CA LEU A 490 16.01 -10.81 20.15
C LEU A 490 16.96 -9.64 19.95
N LEU A 491 17.15 -8.83 20.99
CA LEU A 491 18.00 -7.64 20.93
C LEU A 491 19.46 -7.98 20.61
N SER A 492 19.99 -9.10 21.10
CA SER A 492 21.34 -9.55 20.81
C SER A 492 21.51 -9.92 19.33
N VAL A 493 20.54 -10.63 18.77
CA VAL A 493 20.53 -10.99 17.36
C VAL A 493 20.42 -9.74 16.48
N LEU A 494 19.63 -8.76 16.90
CA LEU A 494 19.46 -7.49 16.19
C LEU A 494 20.76 -6.66 16.14
N TRP A 495 21.55 -6.63 17.21
CA TRP A 495 22.85 -5.96 17.21
C TRP A 495 23.83 -6.60 16.22
N ILE A 496 23.88 -7.94 16.19
CA ILE A 496 24.73 -8.67 15.24
C ILE A 496 24.28 -8.40 13.81
N THR A 497 22.99 -8.48 13.52
CA THR A 497 22.45 -8.21 12.18
C THR A 497 22.68 -6.77 11.76
N ALA A 498 22.51 -5.79 12.64
CA ALA A 498 22.81 -4.40 12.36
C ALA A 498 24.29 -4.20 11.98
N GLY A 499 25.22 -4.88 12.67
CA GLY A 499 26.65 -4.88 12.31
C GLY A 499 26.90 -5.46 10.91
N ILE A 500 26.28 -6.59 10.58
CA ILE A 500 26.39 -7.22 9.25
C ILE A 500 25.84 -6.29 8.16
N LEU A 501 24.68 -5.68 8.39
CA LEU A 501 24.04 -4.78 7.42
C LEU A 501 24.86 -3.51 7.18
N THR A 502 25.46 -2.93 8.22
CA THR A 502 26.34 -1.76 8.07
C THR A 502 27.61 -2.10 7.28
N ALA A 503 28.22 -3.25 7.54
CA ALA A 503 29.38 -3.72 6.77
C ALA A 503 29.01 -3.95 5.29
N ALA A 504 27.87 -4.60 5.03
CA ALA A 504 27.36 -4.81 3.68
C ALA A 504 27.07 -3.47 2.96
N ALA A 505 26.46 -2.51 3.66
CA ALA A 505 26.20 -1.18 3.13
C ALA A 505 27.51 -0.45 2.75
N ALA A 506 28.53 -0.51 3.59
CA ALA A 506 29.83 0.10 3.32
C ALA A 506 30.51 -0.48 2.08
N ILE A 507 30.48 -1.82 1.93
CA ILE A 507 31.04 -2.51 0.75
C ILE A 507 30.27 -2.10 -0.53
N MET A 508 28.94 -2.08 -0.46
CA MET A 508 28.12 -1.70 -1.61
C MET A 508 28.29 -0.23 -1.97
N TYR A 509 28.38 0.66 -0.99
CA TYR A 509 28.65 2.07 -1.23
C TYR A 509 30.00 2.31 -1.91
N HIS A 510 31.06 1.63 -1.46
CA HIS A 510 32.36 1.68 -2.11
C HIS A 510 32.28 1.22 -3.58
N LYS A 511 31.59 0.13 -3.85
CA LYS A 511 31.36 -0.36 -5.23
C LYS A 511 30.57 0.64 -6.07
N LEU A 512 29.53 1.30 -5.49
CA LEU A 512 28.76 2.34 -6.17
C LEU A 512 29.65 3.50 -6.64
N CYS A 513 30.57 3.95 -5.78
CA CYS A 513 31.50 5.04 -6.12
C CYS A 513 32.53 4.65 -7.19
N CYS A 514 32.87 3.35 -7.29
CA CYS A 514 33.82 2.84 -8.28
C CYS A 514 33.15 2.47 -9.62
N LEU A 515 31.83 2.24 -9.66
CA LEU A 515 31.10 1.98 -10.89
C LEU A 515 30.95 3.28 -11.69
N ASN A 516 31.34 3.25 -12.96
CA ASN A 516 31.06 4.37 -13.86
C ASN A 516 29.53 4.52 -13.97
N TYR A 517 29.06 5.75 -13.78
CA TYR A 517 27.66 6.10 -14.04
C TYR A 517 27.44 6.02 -15.55
N LEU A 518 26.85 4.93 -16.01
CA LEU A 518 26.53 4.72 -17.42
C LEU A 518 25.31 5.50 -17.82
#